data_9b29c3d84025527eb6f6bfc6104a6a15
#
_entry.id   9b29c3d84025527eb6f6bfc6104a6a15
#
_cell.length_a   1.000
_cell.length_b   1.000
_cell.length_c   1.000
_cell.angle_alpha   90.00
_cell.angle_beta   90.00
_cell.angle_gamma   90.00
#
_symmetry.space_group_name_H-M   'P 1'
#
loop_
_entity.id
_entity.type
_entity.pdbx_description
1 polymer ?
#
loop_
_entity_poly.entity_id
_entity_poly.type
_entity_poly.pdbx_seq_one_letter_code
_entity_poly.pdbx_strand_id
1 'polypeptide(L)'
;MGSTTNRNPARRLDDASFLAGLPEFRPRLAVVLVSLTLMVAVVGWRFARDTGVRRVDVIAREAVVLFDAAPSTGTVTAPPDAAEAEKRFRALAGVPIGFPRDDPDFVPVEVRREVVADHTAVSLRFRYAGEGYLLVVSARGRLLGTPTVAAFPEGSFVSGERDGRSFVLWEREDATCIVVSEGDVTRAFDLVRRLFT
;
A
#
# COMPACT_ATOMS: atom_id res chain seq x y z
N MET A 1 -67.62 33.96 31.70
CA MET A 1 -66.87 33.05 30.81
C MET A 1 -65.40 33.33 30.99
N GLY A 2 -64.80 32.54 31.85
CA GLY A 2 -63.41 32.74 32.27
C GLY A 2 -62.42 31.93 31.43
N SER A 3 -61.40 32.58 30.93
CA SER A 3 -60.28 31.96 30.23
C SER A 3 -59.14 31.83 31.21
N THR A 4 -58.82 30.61 31.63
CA THR A 4 -57.71 30.27 32.51
C THR A 4 -56.45 30.08 31.71
N THR A 5 -55.58 31.05 31.78
CA THR A 5 -54.24 30.98 31.18
C THR A 5 -53.33 30.12 32.07
N ASN A 6 -53.05 28.90 31.57
CA ASN A 6 -52.10 27.98 32.23
C ASN A 6 -50.67 28.39 31.91
N ARG A 7 -50.00 29.07 32.86
CA ARG A 7 -48.56 29.37 32.81
C ARG A 7 -47.78 28.15 33.27
N ASN A 8 -47.17 27.51 32.34
CA ASN A 8 -46.19 26.46 32.56
C ASN A 8 -44.86 27.08 33.02
N PRO A 9 -44.35 26.87 34.23
CA PRO A 9 -43.06 27.40 34.63
C PRO A 9 -41.96 26.56 33.99
N ALA A 10 -41.24 27.18 33.05
CA ALA A 10 -40.03 26.62 32.51
C ALA A 10 -39.06 26.26 33.63
N ARG A 11 -38.86 24.95 33.83
CA ARG A 11 -37.76 24.43 34.63
C ARG A 11 -36.46 24.88 33.98
N ARG A 12 -35.84 25.92 34.55
CA ARG A 12 -34.40 26.15 34.32
C ARG A 12 -33.69 24.95 34.94
N LEU A 13 -33.18 24.05 34.12
CA LEU A 13 -32.15 23.12 34.50
C LEU A 13 -30.91 23.97 34.77
N ASP A 14 -30.55 24.16 36.05
CA ASP A 14 -29.28 24.71 36.43
C ASP A 14 -28.18 23.71 36.08
N ASP A 15 -27.63 23.84 34.87
CA ASP A 15 -26.52 23.03 34.33
C ASP A 15 -25.19 23.24 35.16
N ALA A 16 -25.22 24.11 36.13
CA ALA A 16 -24.04 24.40 36.97
C ALA A 16 -23.76 23.29 38.01
N SER A 17 -24.75 22.46 38.38
CA SER A 17 -24.55 21.45 39.40
C SER A 17 -23.92 20.13 38.87
N PHE A 18 -23.94 19.90 37.58
CA PHE A 18 -23.32 18.70 37.02
C PHE A 18 -21.78 18.75 37.02
N LEU A 19 -21.20 19.94 36.98
CA LEU A 19 -19.74 20.10 37.00
C LEU A 19 -19.14 20.11 38.42
N ALA A 20 -19.94 20.28 39.47
CA ALA A 20 -19.47 20.32 40.87
C ALA A 20 -19.13 18.91 41.42
N GLY A 21 -19.47 17.83 40.71
CA GLY A 21 -19.19 16.45 41.14
C GLY A 21 -17.97 15.80 40.51
N LEU A 22 -17.23 16.52 39.68
CA LEU A 22 -15.98 15.98 39.15
C LEU A 22 -14.93 15.95 40.25
N PRO A 23 -14.36 14.77 40.60
CA PRO A 23 -13.32 14.70 41.60
C PRO A 23 -12.21 15.68 41.19
N GLU A 24 -11.74 16.50 42.14
CA GLU A 24 -10.57 17.39 41.93
C GLU A 24 -9.46 16.54 41.30
N PHE A 25 -9.33 16.64 39.99
CA PHE A 25 -8.30 15.92 39.22
C PHE A 25 -6.96 16.45 39.71
N ARG A 26 -6.34 15.71 40.64
CA ARG A 26 -5.03 16.07 41.14
C ARG A 26 -4.11 16.22 39.94
N PRO A 27 -3.46 17.36 39.75
CA PRO A 27 -2.66 17.64 38.56
C PRO A 27 -1.61 16.56 38.27
N ARG A 28 -1.20 15.81 39.31
CA ARG A 28 -0.31 14.67 39.21
C ARG A 28 -0.95 13.49 38.42
N LEU A 29 -2.25 13.24 38.57
CA LEU A 29 -2.95 12.15 37.89
C LEU A 29 -3.16 12.47 36.40
N ALA A 30 -3.41 13.75 36.09
CA ALA A 30 -3.48 14.22 34.70
C ALA A 30 -2.13 14.11 33.99
N VAL A 31 -1.03 14.45 34.64
CA VAL A 31 0.34 14.29 34.08
C VAL A 31 0.65 12.81 33.81
N VAL A 32 0.30 11.92 34.75
CA VAL A 32 0.52 10.47 34.56
C VAL A 32 -0.29 9.91 33.39
N LEU A 33 -1.56 10.30 33.27
CA LEU A 33 -2.41 9.87 32.15
C LEU A 33 -1.90 10.36 30.79
N VAL A 34 -1.51 11.64 30.71
CA VAL A 34 -0.95 12.20 29.48
C VAL A 34 0.36 11.50 29.11
N SER A 35 1.25 11.27 30.09
CA SER A 35 2.51 10.56 29.86
C SER A 35 2.28 9.13 29.39
N LEU A 36 1.32 8.41 29.97
CA LEU A 36 0.97 7.05 29.59
C LEU A 36 0.40 7.01 28.16
N THR A 37 -0.50 7.93 27.83
CA THR A 37 -1.07 8.03 26.48
C THR A 37 -0.01 8.33 25.44
N LEU A 38 0.91 9.25 25.75
CA LEU A 38 2.03 9.58 24.86
C LEU A 38 2.96 8.38 24.67
N MET A 39 3.27 7.65 25.74
CA MET A 39 4.10 6.44 25.68
C MET A 39 3.45 5.35 24.83
N VAL A 40 2.15 5.10 25.02
CA VAL A 40 1.40 4.13 24.20
C VAL A 40 1.36 4.55 22.74
N ALA A 41 1.17 5.84 22.46
CA ALA A 41 1.19 6.37 21.10
C ALA A 41 2.56 6.19 20.43
N VAL A 42 3.65 6.51 21.14
CA VAL A 42 5.02 6.36 20.63
C VAL A 42 5.38 4.88 20.40
N VAL A 43 5.02 4.01 21.35
CA VAL A 43 5.26 2.56 21.23
C VAL A 43 4.42 1.99 20.08
N GLY A 44 3.14 2.35 20.00
CA GLY A 44 2.25 1.94 18.90
C GLY A 44 2.75 2.41 17.54
N TRP A 45 3.23 3.66 17.44
CA TRP A 45 3.80 4.19 16.20
C TRP A 45 5.09 3.47 15.79
N ARG A 46 5.99 3.17 16.75
CA ARG A 46 7.20 2.37 16.49
C ARG A 46 6.85 0.96 16.02
N PHE A 47 5.90 0.30 16.69
CA PHE A 47 5.44 -1.04 16.31
C PHE A 47 4.85 -1.06 14.89
N ALA A 48 4.02 -0.08 14.55
CA ALA A 48 3.44 0.05 13.21
C ALA A 48 4.52 0.26 12.15
N ARG A 49 5.52 1.10 12.44
CA ARG A 49 6.65 1.36 11.54
C ARG A 49 7.53 0.12 11.33
N ASP A 50 7.88 -0.58 12.40
CA ASP A 50 8.71 -1.81 12.31
C ASP A 50 7.99 -2.93 11.54
N THR A 51 6.68 -3.05 11.69
CA THR A 51 5.87 -4.05 10.98
C THR A 51 5.81 -3.73 9.48
N GLY A 52 5.67 -2.46 9.12
CA GLY A 52 5.68 -2.01 7.72
C GLY A 52 7.02 -2.29 7.04
N VAL A 53 8.13 -1.97 7.69
CA VAL A 53 9.49 -2.20 7.15
C VAL A 53 9.75 -3.70 6.94
N ARG A 54 9.38 -4.56 7.89
CA ARG A 54 9.55 -6.02 7.75
C ARG A 54 8.75 -6.59 6.59
N ARG A 55 7.55 -6.09 6.34
CA ARG A 55 6.71 -6.55 5.24
C ARG A 55 7.25 -6.13 3.88
N VAL A 56 7.74 -4.89 3.76
CA VAL A 56 8.43 -4.45 2.54
C VAL A 56 9.59 -5.36 2.23
N ASP A 57 10.39 -5.70 3.24
CA ASP A 57 11.55 -6.59 3.09
C ASP A 57 11.14 -7.99 2.61
N VAL A 58 10.05 -8.55 3.13
CA VAL A 58 9.52 -9.85 2.68
C VAL A 58 9.05 -9.78 1.23
N ILE A 59 8.24 -8.76 0.89
CA ILE A 59 7.71 -8.58 -0.48
C ILE A 59 8.85 -8.39 -1.47
N ALA A 60 9.84 -7.54 -1.12
CA ALA A 60 10.98 -7.29 -1.99
C ALA A 60 11.80 -8.56 -2.21
N ARG A 61 12.06 -9.34 -1.15
CA ARG A 61 12.78 -10.62 -1.26
C ARG A 61 12.06 -11.59 -2.19
N GLU A 62 10.77 -11.80 -1.99
CA GLU A 62 10.01 -12.74 -2.82
C GLU A 62 9.89 -12.27 -4.26
N ALA A 63 9.72 -10.96 -4.50
CA ALA A 63 9.72 -10.41 -5.84
C ALA A 63 11.09 -10.58 -6.54
N VAL A 64 12.20 -10.47 -5.80
CA VAL A 64 13.55 -10.74 -6.33
C VAL A 64 13.70 -12.23 -6.66
N VAL A 65 13.25 -13.13 -5.79
CA VAL A 65 13.24 -14.57 -6.07
C VAL A 65 12.42 -14.89 -7.33
N LEU A 66 11.26 -14.26 -7.51
CA LEU A 66 10.46 -14.40 -8.73
C LEU A 66 11.19 -13.81 -9.94
N PHE A 67 11.90 -12.71 -9.79
CA PHE A 67 12.67 -12.10 -10.87
C PHE A 67 13.79 -13.05 -11.34
N ASP A 68 14.53 -13.66 -10.42
CA ASP A 68 15.65 -14.57 -10.71
C ASP A 68 15.19 -15.97 -11.16
N ALA A 69 13.94 -16.35 -10.85
CA ALA A 69 13.38 -17.58 -11.36
C ALA A 69 13.31 -17.55 -12.90
N ALA A 70 13.82 -18.60 -13.54
CA ALA A 70 13.75 -18.70 -15.00
C ALA A 70 12.30 -18.58 -15.49
N PRO A 71 12.05 -17.90 -16.63
CA PRO A 71 10.74 -17.97 -17.27
C PRO A 71 10.38 -19.44 -17.47
N SER A 72 9.13 -19.82 -17.15
CA SER A 72 8.78 -21.25 -17.28
C SER A 72 8.98 -21.72 -18.71
N THR A 73 9.68 -22.84 -18.82
CA THR A 73 9.86 -23.59 -20.06
C THR A 73 8.59 -24.26 -20.60
N GLY A 74 7.42 -23.98 -19.96
CA GLY A 74 6.12 -24.41 -20.47
C GLY A 74 5.70 -23.57 -21.65
N THR A 75 5.55 -24.20 -22.81
CA THR A 75 5.01 -23.72 -24.09
C THR A 75 5.22 -22.21 -24.31
N VAL A 76 6.36 -21.86 -24.86
CA VAL A 76 6.65 -20.47 -25.26
C VAL A 76 5.67 -20.13 -26.38
N THR A 77 4.49 -19.68 -26.00
CA THR A 77 3.67 -18.85 -26.88
C THR A 77 4.50 -17.62 -27.17
N ALA A 78 4.60 -17.21 -28.42
CA ALA A 78 5.31 -16.00 -28.82
C ALA A 78 4.99 -14.87 -27.83
N PRO A 79 5.99 -14.02 -27.44
CA PRO A 79 5.74 -12.96 -26.48
C PRO A 79 4.50 -12.18 -26.93
N PRO A 80 3.54 -11.92 -26.04
CA PRO A 80 2.33 -11.19 -26.38
C PRO A 80 2.73 -9.77 -26.81
N ASP A 81 2.00 -9.18 -27.76
CA ASP A 81 2.12 -7.75 -27.96
C ASP A 81 1.67 -6.97 -26.70
N ALA A 82 1.99 -5.68 -26.62
CA ALA A 82 1.70 -4.89 -25.43
C ALA A 82 0.19 -4.83 -25.12
N ALA A 83 -0.67 -4.83 -26.14
CA ALA A 83 -2.13 -4.77 -25.98
C ALA A 83 -2.69 -6.10 -25.43
N GLU A 84 -2.21 -7.23 -25.94
CA GLU A 84 -2.63 -8.55 -25.44
C GLU A 84 -2.08 -8.81 -24.04
N ALA A 85 -0.84 -8.40 -23.76
CA ALA A 85 -0.26 -8.49 -22.43
C ALA A 85 -1.06 -7.67 -21.41
N GLU A 86 -1.45 -6.43 -21.76
CA GLU A 86 -2.28 -5.58 -20.91
C GLU A 86 -3.65 -6.20 -20.66
N LYS A 87 -4.32 -6.68 -21.70
CA LYS A 87 -5.62 -7.35 -21.59
C LYS A 87 -5.56 -8.56 -20.66
N ARG A 88 -4.56 -9.41 -20.85
CA ARG A 88 -4.32 -10.58 -20.00
C ARG A 88 -3.99 -10.18 -18.57
N PHE A 89 -3.11 -9.19 -18.39
CA PHE A 89 -2.73 -8.69 -17.08
C PHE A 89 -3.96 -8.15 -16.32
N ARG A 90 -4.77 -7.31 -16.98
CA ARG A 90 -6.00 -6.75 -16.39
C ARG A 90 -7.01 -7.83 -16.01
N ALA A 91 -7.16 -8.85 -16.85
CA ALA A 91 -8.07 -9.99 -16.56
C ALA A 91 -7.63 -10.79 -15.34
N LEU A 92 -6.33 -10.91 -15.08
CA LEU A 92 -5.78 -11.65 -13.94
C LEU A 92 -5.68 -10.81 -12.68
N ALA A 93 -5.25 -9.55 -12.79
CA ALA A 93 -5.01 -8.67 -11.65
C ALA A 93 -6.30 -8.03 -11.11
N GLY A 94 -7.30 -7.85 -11.96
CA GLY A 94 -8.52 -7.14 -11.61
C GLY A 94 -8.33 -5.63 -11.38
N VAL A 95 -7.16 -5.11 -11.74
CA VAL A 95 -6.73 -3.73 -11.49
C VAL A 95 -6.34 -3.10 -12.82
N PRO A 96 -6.81 -1.88 -13.14
CA PRO A 96 -6.48 -1.20 -14.37
C PRO A 96 -5.07 -0.59 -14.29
N ILE A 97 -4.08 -1.31 -14.78
CA ILE A 97 -2.74 -0.76 -15.00
C ILE A 97 -2.57 -0.59 -16.51
N GLY A 98 -2.30 0.64 -16.94
CA GLY A 98 -2.00 0.96 -18.33
C GLY A 98 -0.57 0.55 -18.69
N PHE A 99 -0.38 -0.05 -19.87
CA PHE A 99 0.94 -0.33 -20.42
C PHE A 99 1.28 0.68 -21.50
N PRO A 100 2.58 0.99 -21.70
CA PRO A 100 3.03 1.94 -22.72
C PRO A 100 2.99 1.26 -24.10
N ARG A 101 1.79 1.17 -24.70
CA ARG A 101 1.56 0.43 -25.96
C ARG A 101 2.33 0.98 -27.13
N ASP A 102 2.56 2.30 -27.12
CA ASP A 102 3.21 3.00 -28.24
C ASP A 102 4.72 3.20 -28.01
N ASP A 103 5.28 2.64 -26.93
CA ASP A 103 6.70 2.71 -26.62
C ASP A 103 7.41 1.46 -27.19
N PRO A 104 8.23 1.60 -28.26
CA PRO A 104 8.90 0.47 -28.90
C PRO A 104 9.93 -0.21 -27.99
N ASP A 105 10.41 0.48 -26.97
CA ASP A 105 11.35 -0.07 -26.00
C ASP A 105 10.68 -1.00 -24.98
N PHE A 106 9.35 -0.96 -24.89
CA PHE A 106 8.57 -1.82 -23.99
C PHE A 106 8.21 -3.13 -24.68
N VAL A 107 8.84 -4.21 -24.26
CA VAL A 107 8.62 -5.56 -24.80
C VAL A 107 8.14 -6.48 -23.69
N PRO A 108 6.83 -6.78 -23.61
CA PRO A 108 6.32 -7.76 -22.65
C PRO A 108 6.82 -9.16 -22.99
N VAL A 109 7.20 -9.91 -21.97
CA VAL A 109 7.72 -11.29 -22.12
C VAL A 109 6.69 -12.30 -21.63
N GLU A 110 6.16 -12.09 -20.45
CA GLU A 110 5.27 -13.06 -19.81
C GLU A 110 4.36 -12.40 -18.77
N VAL A 111 3.09 -12.85 -18.73
CA VAL A 111 2.12 -12.49 -17.69
C VAL A 111 1.69 -13.75 -16.96
N ARG A 112 1.80 -13.73 -15.62
CA ARG A 112 1.49 -14.87 -14.75
C ARG A 112 0.71 -14.49 -13.52
N ARG A 113 0.05 -15.51 -12.93
CA ARG A 113 -0.44 -15.44 -11.56
C ARG A 113 0.63 -16.04 -10.64
N GLU A 114 0.95 -15.33 -9.58
CA GLU A 114 1.97 -15.68 -8.60
C GLU A 114 1.39 -15.66 -7.18
N VAL A 115 2.17 -16.14 -6.23
CA VAL A 115 1.91 -15.97 -4.81
C VAL A 115 3.09 -15.21 -4.22
N VAL A 116 2.83 -14.07 -3.59
CA VAL A 116 3.82 -13.21 -2.94
C VAL A 116 3.33 -12.88 -1.54
N ALA A 117 4.15 -13.10 -0.53
CA ALA A 117 3.80 -12.90 0.88
C ALA A 117 2.45 -13.57 1.26
N ASP A 118 2.25 -14.82 0.79
CA ASP A 118 1.02 -15.62 0.98
C ASP A 118 -0.24 -15.04 0.31
N HIS A 119 -0.09 -14.08 -0.60
CA HIS A 119 -1.19 -13.46 -1.31
C HIS A 119 -1.08 -13.66 -2.82
N THR A 120 -2.25 -13.80 -3.46
CA THR A 120 -2.32 -13.85 -4.92
C THR A 120 -1.91 -12.51 -5.51
N ALA A 121 -0.95 -12.55 -6.40
CA ALA A 121 -0.46 -11.43 -7.19
C ALA A 121 -0.45 -11.79 -8.68
N VAL A 122 -0.25 -10.79 -9.52
CA VAL A 122 -0.01 -10.98 -10.96
C VAL A 122 1.31 -10.36 -11.31
N SER A 123 2.14 -11.10 -12.01
CA SER A 123 3.44 -10.64 -12.48
C SER A 123 3.41 -10.38 -13.99
N LEU A 124 4.15 -9.36 -14.41
CA LEU A 124 4.51 -9.11 -15.80
C LEU A 124 6.03 -9.04 -15.88
N ARG A 125 6.62 -9.96 -16.64
CA ARG A 125 8.01 -9.82 -17.09
C ARG A 125 8.03 -9.02 -18.37
N PHE A 126 8.92 -8.05 -18.45
CA PHE A 126 9.10 -7.25 -19.66
C PHE A 126 10.56 -6.80 -19.79
N ARG A 127 10.92 -6.38 -20.98
CA ARG A 127 12.16 -5.68 -21.26
C ARG A 127 11.84 -4.23 -21.58
N TYR A 128 12.69 -3.35 -21.11
CA TYR A 128 12.62 -1.94 -21.46
C TYR A 128 14.03 -1.43 -21.78
N ALA A 129 14.21 -0.85 -22.96
CA ALA A 129 15.53 -0.43 -23.45
C ALA A 129 16.61 -1.52 -23.33
N GLY A 130 16.23 -2.78 -23.51
CA GLY A 130 17.11 -3.94 -23.45
C GLY A 130 17.33 -4.54 -22.05
N GLU A 131 16.98 -3.85 -20.97
CA GLU A 131 17.08 -4.33 -19.57
C GLU A 131 15.85 -5.14 -19.17
N GLY A 132 16.03 -6.11 -18.27
CA GLY A 132 14.95 -6.96 -17.75
C GLY A 132 14.28 -6.36 -16.53
N TYR A 133 12.95 -6.47 -16.50
CA TYR A 133 12.10 -6.00 -15.40
C TYR A 133 11.01 -7.01 -15.04
N LEU A 134 10.61 -7.02 -13.78
CA LEU A 134 9.45 -7.74 -13.28
C LEU A 134 8.54 -6.76 -12.54
N LEU A 135 7.33 -6.55 -13.04
CA LEU A 135 6.27 -5.87 -12.32
C LEU A 135 5.41 -6.93 -11.60
N VAL A 136 5.20 -6.78 -10.31
CA VAL A 136 4.25 -7.58 -9.54
C VAL A 136 3.18 -6.68 -8.97
N VAL A 137 1.93 -7.07 -9.12
CA VAL A 137 0.75 -6.32 -8.67
C VAL A 137 -0.18 -7.21 -7.89
N SER A 138 -0.62 -6.74 -6.75
CA SER A 138 -1.66 -7.35 -5.95
C SER A 138 -2.69 -6.31 -5.55
N ALA A 139 -3.95 -6.74 -5.30
CA ALA A 139 -4.97 -5.83 -4.79
C ALA A 139 -4.50 -5.17 -3.49
N ARG A 140 -4.81 -3.87 -3.34
CA ARG A 140 -4.39 -3.04 -2.20
C ARG A 140 -4.68 -3.72 -0.86
N GLY A 141 -3.76 -3.56 0.07
CA GLY A 141 -3.86 -4.10 1.42
C GLY A 141 -3.64 -5.61 1.54
N ARG A 142 -3.59 -6.36 0.45
CA ARG A 142 -3.31 -7.80 0.51
C ARG A 142 -1.85 -8.09 0.78
N LEU A 143 -0.92 -7.47 0.05
CA LEU A 143 0.52 -7.68 0.27
C LEU A 143 1.00 -7.08 1.59
N LEU A 144 0.48 -5.93 1.99
CA LEU A 144 0.89 -5.24 3.22
C LEU A 144 0.06 -5.63 4.45
N GLY A 145 -0.99 -6.44 4.30
CA GLY A 145 -1.68 -7.19 5.38
C GLY A 145 -2.57 -6.40 6.31
N THR A 146 -2.88 -5.13 6.02
CA THR A 146 -3.94 -4.41 6.76
C THR A 146 -4.62 -3.38 5.87
N PRO A 147 -5.94 -3.43 5.71
CA PRO A 147 -6.68 -2.43 4.94
C PRO A 147 -6.74 -1.05 5.64
N THR A 148 -6.24 -0.93 6.86
CA THR A 148 -6.52 0.22 7.73
C THR A 148 -5.33 1.16 7.93
N VAL A 149 -4.13 0.76 7.58
CA VAL A 149 -2.95 1.64 7.67
C VAL A 149 -2.23 1.51 6.35
N ALA A 150 -2.36 2.52 5.49
CA ALA A 150 -1.47 2.67 4.36
C ALA A 150 -0.04 2.62 4.93
N ALA A 151 0.75 1.63 4.54
CA ALA A 151 2.13 1.50 5.03
C ALA A 151 2.96 2.73 4.61
N PHE A 152 2.45 3.46 3.60
CA PHE A 152 3.02 4.69 3.06
C PHE A 152 1.91 5.69 2.74
N PRO A 153 2.17 6.99 2.83
CA PRO A 153 1.30 8.01 2.27
C PRO A 153 1.01 7.71 0.79
N GLU A 154 -0.20 8.00 0.34
CA GLU A 154 -0.58 7.86 -1.06
C GLU A 154 0.39 8.63 -1.96
N GLY A 155 0.87 7.99 -3.04
CA GLY A 155 1.88 8.58 -3.91
C GLY A 155 3.33 8.48 -3.41
N SER A 156 3.58 7.83 -2.27
CA SER A 156 4.95 7.56 -1.82
C SER A 156 5.50 6.28 -2.44
N PHE A 157 6.80 6.28 -2.64
CA PHE A 157 7.56 5.15 -3.15
C PHE A 157 8.55 4.69 -2.10
N VAL A 158 8.74 3.38 -2.02
CA VAL A 158 9.86 2.78 -1.30
C VAL A 158 10.76 2.10 -2.30
N SER A 159 12.02 2.46 -2.32
CA SER A 159 13.00 1.89 -3.22
C SER A 159 14.21 1.40 -2.44
N GLY A 160 14.92 0.44 -3.01
CA GLY A 160 16.11 -0.11 -2.41
C GLY A 160 16.75 -1.16 -3.29
N GLU A 161 17.75 -1.83 -2.71
CA GLU A 161 18.45 -2.94 -3.33
C GLU A 161 18.34 -4.19 -2.46
N ARG A 162 18.18 -5.33 -3.10
CA ARG A 162 18.14 -6.63 -2.45
C ARG A 162 18.78 -7.70 -3.32
N ASP A 163 19.72 -8.43 -2.77
CA ASP A 163 20.42 -9.54 -3.45
C ASP A 163 20.97 -9.14 -4.83
N GLY A 164 21.49 -7.89 -4.96
CA GLY A 164 22.01 -7.34 -6.20
C GLY A 164 20.97 -6.91 -7.21
N ARG A 165 19.70 -6.83 -6.81
CA ARG A 165 18.58 -6.34 -7.62
C ARG A 165 18.02 -5.06 -7.02
N SER A 166 17.64 -4.13 -7.87
CA SER A 166 16.94 -2.91 -7.46
C SER A 166 15.44 -3.14 -7.47
N PHE A 167 14.74 -2.54 -6.50
CA PHE A 167 13.30 -2.56 -6.47
C PHE A 167 12.70 -1.19 -6.16
N VAL A 168 11.48 -0.97 -6.68
CA VAL A 168 10.62 0.17 -6.37
C VAL A 168 9.22 -0.37 -6.05
N LEU A 169 8.72 -0.06 -4.86
CA LEU A 169 7.40 -0.44 -4.37
C LEU A 169 6.56 0.82 -4.16
N TRP A 170 5.30 0.78 -4.58
CA TRP A 170 4.34 1.86 -4.37
C TRP A 170 2.92 1.33 -4.22
N GLU A 171 2.04 2.16 -3.69
CA GLU A 171 0.61 1.89 -3.60
C GLU A 171 -0.18 2.81 -4.55
N ARG A 172 -1.23 2.25 -5.12
CA ARG A 172 -2.31 2.94 -5.82
C ARG A 172 -3.60 2.74 -5.04
N GLU A 173 -4.68 3.42 -5.45
CA GLU A 173 -5.99 3.32 -4.78
C GLU A 173 -6.46 1.89 -4.57
N ASP A 174 -6.22 1.02 -5.52
CA ASP A 174 -6.73 -0.33 -5.63
C ASP A 174 -5.65 -1.42 -5.67
N ALA A 175 -4.36 -1.05 -5.67
CA ALA A 175 -3.25 -1.99 -5.83
C ALA A 175 -1.98 -1.62 -5.06
N THR A 176 -1.24 -2.67 -4.66
CA THR A 176 0.17 -2.59 -4.26
C THR A 176 1.01 -3.11 -5.41
N CYS A 177 1.98 -2.32 -5.84
CA CYS A 177 2.83 -2.59 -6.99
C CYS A 177 4.30 -2.64 -6.56
N ILE A 178 5.08 -3.55 -7.13
CA ILE A 178 6.53 -3.58 -7.02
C ILE A 178 7.15 -3.87 -8.38
N VAL A 179 8.18 -3.10 -8.74
CA VAL A 179 9.05 -3.38 -9.88
C VAL A 179 10.42 -3.81 -9.37
N VAL A 180 10.96 -4.88 -9.95
CA VAL A 180 12.33 -5.37 -9.73
C VAL A 180 13.08 -5.28 -11.03
N SER A 181 14.37 -4.91 -10.98
CA SER A 181 15.25 -4.77 -12.16
C SER A 181 16.68 -5.22 -11.88
N GLU A 182 17.40 -5.46 -12.98
CA GLU A 182 18.86 -5.68 -12.96
C GLU A 182 19.65 -4.38 -12.83
N GLY A 183 19.05 -3.25 -13.24
CA GLY A 183 19.66 -1.93 -13.23
C GLY A 183 19.73 -1.30 -11.84
N ASP A 184 20.21 -0.06 -11.79
CA ASP A 184 20.23 0.69 -10.55
C ASP A 184 18.83 1.19 -10.14
N VAL A 185 18.69 1.52 -8.86
CA VAL A 185 17.44 2.02 -8.26
C VAL A 185 16.90 3.26 -8.97
N THR A 186 17.77 4.17 -9.42
CA THR A 186 17.37 5.42 -10.06
C THR A 186 16.66 5.14 -11.37
N ARG A 187 17.21 4.22 -12.19
CA ARG A 187 16.59 3.81 -13.45
C ARG A 187 15.26 3.12 -13.24
N ALA A 188 15.18 2.21 -12.25
CA ALA A 188 13.92 1.54 -11.89
C ALA A 188 12.85 2.56 -11.46
N PHE A 189 13.25 3.56 -10.68
CA PHE A 189 12.36 4.63 -10.22
C PHE A 189 11.86 5.52 -11.37
N ASP A 190 12.75 5.94 -12.25
CA ASP A 190 12.39 6.75 -13.42
C ASP A 190 11.47 5.99 -14.37
N LEU A 191 11.70 4.69 -14.55
CA LEU A 191 10.84 3.83 -15.33
C LEU A 191 9.42 3.76 -14.72
N VAL A 192 9.32 3.52 -13.42
CA VAL A 192 8.02 3.44 -12.72
C VAL A 192 7.26 4.74 -12.89
N ARG A 193 7.91 5.89 -12.67
CA ARG A 193 7.29 7.20 -12.86
C ARG A 193 6.82 7.45 -14.29
N ARG A 194 7.58 6.99 -15.26
CA ARG A 194 7.27 7.19 -16.68
C ARG A 194 6.12 6.29 -17.15
N LEU A 195 6.09 5.04 -16.73
CA LEU A 195 5.20 4.02 -17.31
C LEU A 195 3.95 3.74 -16.47
N PHE A 196 3.99 3.96 -15.16
CA PHE A 196 2.96 3.43 -14.26
C PHE A 196 2.35 4.47 -13.31
N THR A 197 2.73 5.73 -13.37
CA THR A 197 2.11 6.84 -12.66
C THR A 197 1.32 7.75 -13.58
#